data_a9d856bd9ebdf86bb7f2ab2cce2f6704
#
_entry.id   a9d856bd9ebdf86bb7f2ab2cce2f6704
#
_cell.length_a   1.000
_cell.length_b   1.000
_cell.length_c   1.000
_cell.angle_alpha   90.00
_cell.angle_beta   90.00
_cell.angle_gamma   90.00
#
_symmetry.space_group_name_H-M   'P 1'
#
loop_
_entity.id
_entity.type
_entity.pdbx_description
1 polymer ?
#
loop_
_entity_poly.entity_id
_entity_poly.type
_entity_poly.pdbx_seq_one_letter_code
_entity_poly.pdbx_strand_id
1 'polypeptide(L)'
;ASVIEVHVDATRRDARMRQFVERAKEAGAKLVDSDDQRLIRLAGSPRHQGVVAKVNPLAAVHSLDDVLDGVDGAPLVLALDGVTDPHNLGACLRVADGAGAHAVVAPKDHAVGVNATVAKVASGAAETVPYFMVTNLARTLNELKERDIQVIGTSDDAEQTLYDLDLTGPVALVLGAEGDGMRQLTRKS
;
A
#
# COMPACT_ATOMS: atom_id res chain seq x y z
N ALA A 1 10.81 -1.85 7.51
CA ALA A 1 11.32 -0.61 8.11
C ALA A 1 12.06 -0.93 9.40
N SER A 2 13.20 -0.29 9.68
CA SER A 2 13.84 -0.39 10.99
C SER A 2 13.34 0.75 11.86
N VAL A 3 12.90 0.43 13.08
CA VAL A 3 12.45 1.43 14.07
C VAL A 3 13.66 2.13 14.64
N ILE A 4 13.71 3.47 14.55
CA ILE A 4 14.77 4.31 15.15
C ILE A 4 14.45 4.60 16.60
N GLU A 5 13.26 5.12 16.84
CA GLU A 5 12.78 5.46 18.18
C GLU A 5 11.25 5.43 18.24
N VAL A 6 10.72 5.13 19.40
CA VAL A 6 9.28 5.09 19.68
C VAL A 6 8.96 6.10 20.77
N HIS A 7 8.18 7.10 20.42
CA HIS A 7 7.64 8.08 21.34
C HIS A 7 6.36 7.55 21.97
N VAL A 8 6.29 7.53 23.29
CA VAL A 8 5.14 7.05 24.05
C VAL A 8 4.61 8.14 24.97
N ASP A 9 3.30 8.18 25.12
CA ASP A 9 2.64 9.09 26.07
C ASP A 9 2.99 8.69 27.50
N ALA A 10 3.80 9.51 28.16
CA ALA A 10 4.27 9.29 29.52
C ALA A 10 3.13 9.24 30.57
N THR A 11 1.96 9.76 30.24
CA THR A 11 0.80 9.80 31.15
C THR A 11 -0.08 8.54 31.05
N ARG A 12 -0.01 7.79 29.96
CA ARG A 12 -0.81 6.59 29.77
C ARG A 12 -0.30 5.40 30.56
N ARG A 13 -1.18 4.82 31.39
CA ARG A 13 -0.86 3.70 32.29
C ARG A 13 -1.76 2.48 32.09
N ASP A 14 -2.55 2.45 30.98
CA ASP A 14 -3.43 1.33 30.68
C ASP A 14 -2.67 0.04 30.31
N ALA A 15 -3.33 -1.10 30.44
CA ALA A 15 -2.73 -2.41 30.19
C ALA A 15 -2.19 -2.56 28.76
N ARG A 16 -2.88 -1.97 27.78
CA ARG A 16 -2.47 -2.02 26.36
C ARG A 16 -1.16 -1.26 26.14
N MET A 17 -1.02 -0.08 26.75
CA MET A 17 0.22 0.70 26.68
C MET A 17 1.39 -0.04 27.34
N ARG A 18 1.18 -0.63 28.53
CA ARG A 18 2.21 -1.42 29.21
C ARG A 18 2.70 -2.58 28.34
N GLN A 19 1.77 -3.36 27.79
CA GLN A 19 2.10 -4.48 26.92
C GLN A 19 2.87 -4.02 25.67
N PHE A 20 2.47 -2.90 25.07
CA PHE A 20 3.18 -2.32 23.93
C PHE A 20 4.61 -1.92 24.29
N VAL A 21 4.81 -1.22 25.43
CA VAL A 21 6.13 -0.78 25.90
C VAL A 21 7.05 -1.99 26.15
N GLU A 22 6.54 -3.05 26.76
CA GLU A 22 7.30 -4.29 26.98
C GLU A 22 7.77 -4.90 25.66
N ARG A 23 6.85 -5.10 24.71
CA ARG A 23 7.18 -5.63 23.37
C ARG A 23 8.17 -4.75 22.61
N ALA A 24 8.04 -3.43 22.71
CA ALA A 24 8.97 -2.49 22.08
C ALA A 24 10.38 -2.59 22.68
N LYS A 25 10.48 -2.79 24.00
CA LYS A 25 11.76 -3.03 24.70
C LYS A 25 12.39 -4.37 24.28
N GLU A 26 11.59 -5.43 24.24
CA GLU A 26 12.05 -6.76 23.79
C GLU A 26 12.56 -6.73 22.36
N ALA A 27 11.92 -5.92 21.48
CA ALA A 27 12.35 -5.67 20.11
C ALA A 27 13.57 -4.74 19.99
N GLY A 28 14.13 -4.26 21.12
CA GLY A 28 15.30 -3.37 21.11
C GLY A 28 15.00 -1.93 20.69
N ALA A 29 13.72 -1.50 20.68
CA ALA A 29 13.36 -0.16 20.27
C ALA A 29 13.76 0.88 21.36
N LYS A 30 14.32 2.00 20.91
CA LYS A 30 14.60 3.15 21.79
C LYS A 30 13.28 3.84 22.14
N LEU A 31 12.89 3.79 23.41
CA LEU A 31 11.69 4.45 23.92
C LEU A 31 12.00 5.88 24.36
N VAL A 32 11.10 6.81 24.04
CA VAL A 32 11.17 8.22 24.39
C VAL A 32 9.84 8.65 25.00
N ASP A 33 9.85 9.01 26.27
CA ASP A 33 8.67 9.60 26.91
C ASP A 33 8.35 10.96 26.28
N SER A 34 7.10 11.16 25.93
CA SER A 34 6.65 12.35 25.23
C SER A 34 5.29 12.81 25.76
N ASP A 35 5.06 14.12 25.68
CA ASP A 35 3.75 14.70 25.95
C ASP A 35 2.85 14.62 24.69
N ASP A 36 1.56 14.83 24.87
CA ASP A 36 0.55 14.79 23.82
C ASP A 36 0.86 15.78 22.68
N GLN A 37 1.33 16.99 22.99
CA GLN A 37 1.66 18.00 21.97
C GLN A 37 2.83 17.57 21.09
N ARG A 38 3.84 16.92 21.67
CA ARG A 38 4.96 16.37 20.91
C ARG A 38 4.52 15.23 20.03
N LEU A 39 3.65 14.35 20.52
CA LEU A 39 3.08 13.26 19.74
C LEU A 39 2.25 13.79 18.58
N ILE A 40 1.42 14.81 18.78
CA ILE A 40 0.65 15.47 17.71
C ILE A 40 1.58 16.03 16.63
N ARG A 41 2.65 16.75 17.03
CA ARG A 41 3.62 17.31 16.07
C ARG A 41 4.31 16.22 15.24
N LEU A 42 4.71 15.12 15.87
CA LEU A 42 5.37 14.00 15.20
C LEU A 42 4.43 13.22 14.29
N ALA A 43 3.19 13.00 14.71
CA ALA A 43 2.18 12.26 13.95
C ALA A 43 1.49 13.10 12.87
N GLY A 44 1.58 14.43 12.94
CA GLY A 44 0.79 15.34 12.11
C GLY A 44 -0.72 15.28 12.37
N SER A 45 -1.15 14.63 13.47
CA SER A 45 -2.56 14.39 13.80
C SER A 45 -2.74 14.12 15.29
N PRO A 46 -3.86 14.57 15.92
CA PRO A 46 -4.18 14.22 17.31
C PRO A 46 -4.61 12.76 17.49
N ARG A 47 -4.78 12.00 16.41
CA ARG A 47 -5.25 10.59 16.45
C ARG A 47 -4.09 9.57 16.56
N HIS A 48 -3.04 9.87 17.32
CA HIS A 48 -1.84 9.02 17.47
C HIS A 48 -1.97 7.89 18.50
N GLN A 49 -3.07 7.79 19.20
CA GLN A 49 -3.32 6.73 20.21
C GLN A 49 -2.22 6.61 21.30
N GLY A 50 -1.47 7.68 21.57
CA GLY A 50 -0.41 7.74 22.57
C GLY A 50 0.92 7.14 22.15
N VAL A 51 1.11 6.77 20.87
CA VAL A 51 2.35 6.20 20.36
C VAL A 51 2.67 6.76 18.98
N VAL A 52 3.93 7.14 18.76
CA VAL A 52 4.46 7.53 17.43
C VAL A 52 5.85 6.91 17.25
N ALA A 53 6.04 6.14 16.21
CA ALA A 53 7.33 5.56 15.85
C ALA A 53 8.02 6.38 14.75
N LYS A 54 9.30 6.68 14.95
CA LYS A 54 10.19 7.16 13.89
C LYS A 54 10.92 5.96 13.31
N VAL A 55 10.81 5.79 12.02
CA VAL A 55 11.36 4.63 11.32
C VAL A 55 12.26 5.07 10.18
N ASN A 56 13.28 4.25 9.87
CA ASN A 56 13.91 4.34 8.56
C ASN A 56 12.98 3.73 7.53
N PRO A 57 12.80 4.34 6.37
CA PRO A 57 12.06 3.70 5.29
C PRO A 57 12.70 2.34 4.96
N LEU A 58 11.88 1.40 4.51
CA LEU A 58 12.38 0.16 3.90
C LEU A 58 13.30 0.55 2.74
N ALA A 59 14.35 -0.26 2.51
CA ALA A 59 15.13 -0.14 1.29
C ALA A 59 14.14 -0.17 0.12
N ALA A 60 14.13 0.88 -0.69
CA ALA A 60 13.22 0.97 -1.81
C ALA A 60 13.50 -0.21 -2.75
N VAL A 61 12.49 -0.99 -3.06
CA VAL A 61 12.53 -1.85 -4.25
C VAL A 61 12.60 -0.89 -5.42
N HIS A 62 13.65 -1.00 -6.25
CA HIS A 62 14.00 0.07 -7.17
C HIS A 62 13.06 0.18 -8.38
N SER A 63 12.45 -0.94 -8.79
CA SER A 63 11.54 -0.96 -9.95
C SER A 63 10.47 -2.07 -9.84
N LEU A 64 9.42 -1.93 -10.63
CA LEU A 64 8.42 -2.98 -10.81
C LEU A 64 9.04 -4.23 -11.41
N ASP A 65 9.99 -4.08 -12.34
CA ASP A 65 10.70 -5.19 -12.97
C ASP A 65 11.49 -6.01 -11.95
N ASP A 66 12.21 -5.35 -11.03
CA ASP A 66 12.94 -6.05 -9.97
C ASP A 66 12.02 -6.89 -9.09
N VAL A 67 10.80 -6.40 -8.82
CA VAL A 67 9.80 -7.18 -8.07
C VAL A 67 9.37 -8.39 -8.88
N LEU A 68 8.99 -8.19 -10.13
CA LEU A 68 8.44 -9.26 -10.99
C LEU A 68 9.49 -10.33 -11.28
N ASP A 69 10.75 -9.94 -11.49
CA ASP A 69 11.87 -10.87 -11.71
C ASP A 69 12.20 -11.70 -10.46
N GLY A 70 11.88 -11.18 -9.27
CA GLY A 70 12.07 -11.86 -8.00
C GLY A 70 10.90 -12.75 -7.55
N VAL A 71 9.78 -12.79 -8.29
CA VAL A 71 8.60 -13.60 -7.92
C VAL A 71 8.85 -15.07 -8.24
N ASP A 72 8.69 -15.92 -7.23
CA ASP A 72 8.69 -17.36 -7.40
C ASP A 72 7.24 -17.83 -7.64
N GLY A 73 6.89 -18.12 -8.89
CA GLY A 73 5.54 -18.51 -9.31
C GLY A 73 4.82 -17.44 -10.14
N ALA A 74 3.49 -17.42 -10.08
CA ALA A 74 2.64 -16.53 -10.85
C ALA A 74 2.51 -15.15 -10.16
N PRO A 75 3.02 -14.05 -10.74
CA PRO A 75 2.84 -12.73 -10.16
C PRO A 75 1.38 -12.27 -10.16
N LEU A 76 0.99 -11.62 -9.07
CA LEU A 76 -0.27 -10.88 -8.95
C LEU A 76 0.06 -9.40 -8.77
N VAL A 77 -0.44 -8.57 -9.69
CA VAL A 77 -0.28 -7.11 -9.67
C VAL A 77 -1.65 -6.46 -9.57
N LEU A 78 -1.76 -5.41 -8.76
CA LEU A 78 -2.94 -4.56 -8.71
C LEU A 78 -2.60 -3.21 -9.35
N ALA A 79 -3.34 -2.82 -10.38
CA ALA A 79 -3.22 -1.51 -11.01
C ALA A 79 -4.42 -0.62 -10.62
N LEU A 80 -4.15 0.58 -10.13
CA LEU A 80 -5.16 1.53 -9.66
C LEU A 80 -5.20 2.73 -10.59
N ASP A 81 -6.28 2.88 -11.37
CA ASP A 81 -6.43 3.98 -12.30
C ASP A 81 -7.36 5.06 -11.74
N GLY A 82 -6.77 6.10 -11.15
CA GLY A 82 -7.52 7.26 -10.67
C GLY A 82 -7.91 7.21 -9.18
N VAL A 83 -7.24 6.41 -8.36
CA VAL A 83 -7.46 6.38 -6.91
C VAL A 83 -6.70 7.54 -6.25
N THR A 84 -7.42 8.61 -5.94
CA THR A 84 -6.88 9.87 -5.38
C THR A 84 -7.13 10.02 -3.88
N ASP A 85 -8.10 9.31 -3.31
CA ASP A 85 -8.40 9.35 -1.88
C ASP A 85 -7.42 8.49 -1.08
N PRO A 86 -6.78 9.03 -0.01
CA PRO A 86 -5.84 8.28 0.81
C PRO A 86 -6.45 7.08 1.54
N HIS A 87 -7.75 7.14 1.91
CA HIS A 87 -8.41 6.01 2.57
C HIS A 87 -8.63 4.87 1.58
N ASN A 88 -9.04 5.19 0.35
CA ASN A 88 -9.22 4.20 -0.71
C ASN A 88 -7.88 3.53 -1.07
N LEU A 89 -6.80 4.31 -1.22
CA LEU A 89 -5.47 3.72 -1.45
C LEU A 89 -5.05 2.80 -0.29
N GLY A 90 -5.21 3.25 0.95
CA GLY A 90 -4.88 2.43 2.13
C GLY A 90 -5.68 1.13 2.19
N ALA A 91 -6.97 1.17 1.84
CA ALA A 91 -7.83 -0.01 1.75
C ALA A 91 -7.37 -0.95 0.63
N CYS A 92 -7.05 -0.42 -0.56
CA CYS A 92 -6.53 -1.21 -1.67
C CYS A 92 -5.21 -1.91 -1.32
N LEU A 93 -4.26 -1.20 -0.69
CA LEU A 93 -3.00 -1.81 -0.24
C LEU A 93 -3.25 -2.94 0.76
N ARG A 94 -4.15 -2.73 1.72
CA ARG A 94 -4.49 -3.75 2.72
C ARG A 94 -5.11 -5.00 2.08
N VAL A 95 -5.98 -4.83 1.09
CA VAL A 95 -6.58 -5.96 0.37
C VAL A 95 -5.53 -6.64 -0.51
N ALA A 96 -4.67 -5.87 -1.19
CA ALA A 96 -3.58 -6.40 -2.00
C ALA A 96 -2.61 -7.26 -1.18
N ASP A 97 -2.23 -6.81 0.03
CA ASP A 97 -1.41 -7.58 0.96
C ASP A 97 -2.09 -8.89 1.38
N GLY A 98 -3.37 -8.83 1.76
CA GLY A 98 -4.15 -10.01 2.13
C GLY A 98 -4.38 -10.99 0.98
N ALA A 99 -4.38 -10.53 -0.26
CA ALA A 99 -4.48 -11.34 -1.47
C ALA A 99 -3.13 -11.88 -1.96
N GLY A 100 -2.01 -11.48 -1.34
CA GLY A 100 -0.67 -11.87 -1.76
C GLY A 100 -0.21 -11.16 -3.04
N ALA A 101 -0.69 -9.96 -3.31
CA ALA A 101 -0.22 -9.17 -4.45
C ALA A 101 1.26 -8.80 -4.28
N HIS A 102 2.02 -8.95 -5.34
CA HIS A 102 3.46 -8.69 -5.37
C HIS A 102 3.79 -7.21 -5.56
N ALA A 103 2.89 -6.48 -6.23
CA ALA A 103 3.01 -5.04 -6.42
C ALA A 103 1.66 -4.37 -6.60
N VAL A 104 1.60 -3.07 -6.26
CA VAL A 104 0.52 -2.17 -6.63
C VAL A 104 1.09 -1.06 -7.48
N VAL A 105 0.47 -0.74 -8.61
CA VAL A 105 0.89 0.31 -9.53
C VAL A 105 -0.20 1.35 -9.72
N ALA A 106 0.16 2.62 -9.83
CA ALA A 106 -0.78 3.70 -10.11
C ALA A 106 -0.09 4.80 -10.97
N PRO A 107 -0.82 5.58 -11.76
CA PRO A 107 -0.23 6.68 -12.49
C PRO A 107 0.19 7.80 -11.53
N LYS A 108 1.30 8.51 -11.83
CA LYS A 108 1.72 9.69 -11.04
C LYS A 108 0.67 10.79 -11.04
N ASP A 109 0.03 10.96 -12.19
CA ASP A 109 -1.08 11.88 -12.33
C ASP A 109 -2.38 11.18 -11.94
N HIS A 110 -3.21 11.84 -11.15
CA HIS A 110 -4.47 11.29 -10.64
C HIS A 110 -4.30 10.08 -9.70
N ALA A 111 -3.26 10.08 -8.89
CA ALA A 111 -3.11 9.13 -7.79
C ALA A 111 -2.53 9.81 -6.55
N VAL A 112 -2.83 9.26 -5.38
CA VAL A 112 -2.25 9.70 -4.12
C VAL A 112 -1.02 8.85 -3.80
N GLY A 113 0.03 9.50 -3.29
CA GLY A 113 1.20 8.80 -2.76
C GLY A 113 0.96 8.26 -1.34
N VAL A 114 1.86 7.38 -0.89
CA VAL A 114 1.82 6.89 0.49
C VAL A 114 2.14 8.01 1.46
N ASN A 115 1.17 8.32 2.33
CA ASN A 115 1.27 9.31 3.40
C ASN A 115 0.82 8.70 4.73
N ALA A 116 0.81 9.48 5.81
CA ALA A 116 0.44 9.00 7.14
C ALA A 116 -1.00 8.42 7.21
N THR A 117 -1.94 8.97 6.45
CA THR A 117 -3.32 8.47 6.36
C THR A 117 -3.35 7.12 5.66
N VAL A 118 -2.69 6.99 4.51
CA VAL A 118 -2.55 5.73 3.76
C VAL A 118 -1.92 4.66 4.65
N ALA A 119 -0.77 4.95 5.27
CA ALA A 119 -0.07 4.00 6.14
C ALA A 119 -0.96 3.52 7.30
N LYS A 120 -1.74 4.43 7.90
CA LYS A 120 -2.67 4.09 8.97
C LYS A 120 -3.80 3.17 8.51
N VAL A 121 -4.43 3.48 7.38
CA VAL A 121 -5.56 2.68 6.83
C VAL A 121 -5.07 1.34 6.30
N ALA A 122 -3.90 1.31 5.68
CA ALA A 122 -3.27 0.09 5.16
C ALA A 122 -2.86 -0.90 6.27
N SER A 123 -2.79 -0.46 7.55
CA SER A 123 -2.51 -1.34 8.70
C SER A 123 -1.24 -2.20 8.54
N GLY A 124 -0.17 -1.61 8.00
CA GLY A 124 1.12 -2.27 7.74
C GLY A 124 1.34 -2.68 6.28
N ALA A 125 0.29 -2.86 5.48
CA ALA A 125 0.40 -3.26 4.09
C ALA A 125 1.21 -2.28 3.21
N ALA A 126 1.23 -1.00 3.57
CA ALA A 126 2.06 -0.01 2.88
C ALA A 126 3.58 -0.25 3.04
N GLU A 127 3.98 -1.14 3.95
CA GLU A 127 5.38 -1.53 4.19
C GLU A 127 5.72 -2.90 3.58
N THR A 128 4.73 -3.72 3.29
CA THR A 128 4.90 -5.09 2.79
C THR A 128 4.67 -5.19 1.29
N VAL A 129 3.70 -4.45 0.75
CA VAL A 129 3.39 -4.43 -0.68
C VAL A 129 4.05 -3.23 -1.34
N PRO A 130 4.98 -3.42 -2.30
CA PRO A 130 5.58 -2.34 -3.06
C PRO A 130 4.52 -1.55 -3.84
N TYR A 131 4.53 -0.22 -3.70
CA TYR A 131 3.66 0.70 -4.42
C TYR A 131 4.46 1.57 -5.37
N PHE A 132 4.19 1.45 -6.67
CA PHE A 132 4.88 2.19 -7.72
C PHE A 132 3.97 3.22 -8.36
N MET A 133 4.43 4.46 -8.42
CA MET A 133 3.80 5.53 -9.17
C MET A 133 4.49 5.65 -10.54
N VAL A 134 3.79 5.22 -11.61
CA VAL A 134 4.32 5.19 -12.97
C VAL A 134 3.89 6.41 -13.77
N THR A 135 4.71 6.82 -14.73
CA THR A 135 4.40 8.01 -15.55
C THR A 135 3.26 7.74 -16.53
N ASN A 136 3.15 6.52 -17.04
CA ASN A 136 2.14 6.13 -18.02
C ASN A 136 1.62 4.72 -17.70
N LEU A 137 0.44 4.65 -17.08
CA LEU A 137 -0.16 3.38 -16.69
C LEU A 137 -0.46 2.48 -17.89
N ALA A 138 -1.01 3.03 -18.98
CA ALA A 138 -1.32 2.26 -20.19
C ALA A 138 -0.07 1.59 -20.77
N ARG A 139 1.06 2.31 -20.79
CA ARG A 139 2.34 1.73 -21.20
C ARG A 139 2.79 0.63 -20.26
N THR A 140 2.71 0.84 -18.95
CA THR A 140 3.07 -0.18 -17.95
C THR A 140 2.20 -1.44 -18.11
N LEU A 141 0.90 -1.30 -18.38
CA LEU A 141 0.03 -2.46 -18.63
C LEU A 141 0.45 -3.24 -19.88
N ASN A 142 0.88 -2.53 -20.95
CA ASN A 142 1.42 -3.21 -22.14
C ASN A 142 2.74 -3.93 -21.84
N GLU A 143 3.64 -3.31 -21.07
CA GLU A 143 4.87 -3.94 -20.61
C GLU A 143 4.60 -5.21 -19.77
N LEU A 144 3.54 -5.22 -18.94
CA LEU A 144 3.09 -6.42 -18.22
C LEU A 144 2.60 -7.52 -19.20
N LYS A 145 1.84 -7.16 -20.25
CA LYS A 145 1.42 -8.12 -21.29
C LYS A 145 2.60 -8.73 -22.05
N GLU A 146 3.63 -7.93 -22.34
CA GLU A 146 4.87 -8.41 -22.97
C GLU A 146 5.62 -9.41 -22.09
N ARG A 147 5.34 -9.45 -20.79
CA ARG A 147 5.84 -10.43 -19.80
C ARG A 147 4.88 -11.61 -19.58
N ASP A 148 3.91 -11.82 -20.49
CA ASP A 148 2.88 -12.86 -20.39
C ASP A 148 2.00 -12.74 -19.12
N ILE A 149 1.85 -11.53 -18.57
CA ILE A 149 0.91 -11.26 -17.48
C ILE A 149 -0.44 -10.86 -18.05
N GLN A 150 -1.48 -11.63 -17.74
CA GLN A 150 -2.85 -11.34 -18.16
C GLN A 150 -3.35 -10.06 -17.51
N VAL A 151 -3.72 -9.06 -18.29
CA VAL A 151 -4.27 -7.79 -17.80
C VAL A 151 -5.79 -7.81 -17.87
N ILE A 152 -6.44 -7.67 -16.72
CA ILE A 152 -7.90 -7.74 -16.58
C ILE A 152 -8.41 -6.41 -16.01
N GLY A 153 -9.19 -5.69 -16.78
CA GLY A 153 -9.86 -4.46 -16.36
C GLY A 153 -11.23 -4.73 -15.75
N THR A 154 -11.57 -4.03 -14.67
CA THR A 154 -12.90 -4.09 -14.07
C THR A 154 -13.79 -2.99 -14.62
N SER A 155 -15.01 -3.31 -15.00
CA SER A 155 -16.00 -2.37 -15.51
C SER A 155 -17.41 -2.81 -15.09
N ASP A 156 -18.31 -1.86 -14.90
CA ASP A 156 -19.73 -2.11 -14.60
C ASP A 156 -20.51 -2.61 -15.82
N ASP A 157 -19.98 -2.38 -17.03
CA ASP A 157 -20.51 -2.87 -18.30
C ASP A 157 -19.84 -4.15 -18.80
N ALA A 158 -19.06 -4.84 -17.96
CA ALA A 158 -18.41 -6.10 -18.31
C ALA A 158 -19.44 -7.23 -18.47
N GLU A 159 -19.30 -8.03 -19.55
CA GLU A 159 -20.17 -9.19 -19.80
C GLU A 159 -19.81 -10.41 -18.95
N GLN A 160 -18.57 -10.48 -18.47
CA GLN A 160 -18.05 -11.58 -17.66
C GLN A 160 -17.74 -11.11 -16.24
N THR A 161 -17.87 -12.03 -15.29
CA THR A 161 -17.42 -11.81 -13.91
C THR A 161 -16.00 -12.31 -13.71
N LEU A 162 -15.34 -11.89 -12.64
CA LEU A 162 -14.01 -12.36 -12.28
C LEU A 162 -13.97 -13.90 -12.10
N TYR A 163 -15.08 -14.50 -11.72
CA TYR A 163 -15.20 -15.94 -11.47
C TYR A 163 -15.31 -16.77 -12.77
N ASP A 164 -15.55 -16.11 -13.90
CA ASP A 164 -15.63 -16.76 -15.23
C ASP A 164 -14.24 -16.84 -15.90
N LEU A 165 -13.21 -16.27 -15.28
CA LEU A 165 -11.86 -16.15 -15.81
C LEU A 165 -10.91 -17.18 -15.19
N ASP A 166 -9.95 -17.64 -15.98
CA ASP A 166 -8.82 -18.40 -15.46
C ASP A 166 -7.79 -17.44 -14.84
N LEU A 167 -7.66 -17.47 -13.52
CA LEU A 167 -6.76 -16.63 -12.74
C LEU A 167 -5.59 -17.45 -12.12
N THR A 168 -5.33 -18.64 -12.64
CA THR A 168 -4.28 -19.52 -12.10
C THR A 168 -2.87 -19.12 -12.52
N GLY A 169 -2.75 -18.31 -13.58
CA GLY A 169 -1.49 -17.77 -14.10
C GLY A 169 -1.14 -16.37 -13.58
N PRO A 170 -0.12 -15.75 -14.20
CA PRO A 170 0.25 -14.36 -13.94
C PRO A 170 -0.90 -13.38 -14.26
N VAL A 171 -1.28 -12.54 -13.31
CA VAL A 171 -2.43 -11.63 -13.46
C VAL A 171 -2.13 -10.22 -12.98
N ALA A 172 -2.59 -9.22 -13.72
CA ALA A 172 -2.70 -7.84 -13.30
C ALA A 172 -4.18 -7.41 -13.34
N LEU A 173 -4.76 -7.13 -12.17
CA LEU A 173 -6.11 -6.58 -12.04
C LEU A 173 -6.07 -5.06 -12.10
N VAL A 174 -6.89 -4.45 -12.95
CA VAL A 174 -7.00 -2.99 -13.09
C VAL A 174 -8.32 -2.53 -12.51
N LEU A 175 -8.24 -1.70 -11.48
CA LEU A 175 -9.40 -1.03 -10.86
C LEU A 175 -9.44 0.43 -11.28
N GLY A 176 -10.59 0.89 -11.71
CA GLY A 176 -10.86 2.30 -12.01
C GLY A 176 -11.19 3.13 -10.77
N ALA A 177 -11.34 4.45 -10.98
CA ALA A 177 -11.81 5.37 -9.97
C ALA A 177 -13.27 5.10 -9.59
N GLU A 178 -13.64 5.47 -8.37
CA GLU A 178 -15.04 5.45 -7.93
C GLU A 178 -15.87 6.44 -8.77
N GLY A 179 -16.93 5.93 -9.39
CA GLY A 179 -17.84 6.68 -10.26
C GLY A 179 -17.38 6.80 -11.72
N ASP A 180 -16.14 7.17 -11.98
CA ASP A 180 -15.62 7.41 -13.36
C ASP A 180 -15.06 6.13 -14.01
N GLY A 181 -14.80 5.10 -13.23
CA GLY A 181 -14.19 3.85 -13.72
C GLY A 181 -12.76 4.04 -14.22
N MET A 182 -12.32 3.17 -15.14
CA MET A 182 -11.02 3.26 -15.78
C MET A 182 -11.01 4.33 -16.88
N ARG A 183 -9.90 5.08 -16.99
CA ARG A 183 -9.71 6.06 -18.06
C ARG A 183 -9.66 5.38 -19.43
N GLN A 184 -10.06 6.13 -20.46
CA GLN A 184 -10.21 5.60 -21.82
C GLN A 184 -8.91 4.98 -22.40
N LEU A 185 -7.74 5.56 -22.09
CA LEU A 185 -6.46 4.99 -22.54
C LEU A 185 -6.16 3.67 -21.84
N THR A 186 -6.46 3.56 -20.55
CA THR A 186 -6.29 2.33 -19.76
C THR A 186 -7.21 1.22 -20.25
N ARG A 187 -8.45 1.54 -20.63
CA ARG A 187 -9.41 0.55 -21.22
C ARG A 187 -8.98 0.01 -22.59
N LYS A 188 -8.17 0.76 -23.34
CA LYS A 188 -7.72 0.37 -24.69
C LYS A 188 -6.37 -0.37 -24.69
N SER A 189 -5.64 -0.28 -23.58
CA SER A 189 -4.38 -1.01 -23.40
C SER A 189 -4.63 -2.41 -22.87
#